data_3d9381b8c2970a5ffa34f9bbf94f49ac
#
_entry.id   3d9381b8c2970a5ffa34f9bbf94f49ac
#
_cell.length_a   1.000
_cell.length_b   1.000
_cell.length_c   1.000
_cell.angle_alpha   90.00
_cell.angle_beta   90.00
_cell.angle_gamma   90.00
#
_symmetry.space_group_name_H-M   'P 1'
#
loop_
_entity.id
_entity.type
_entity.pdbx_description
1 polymer ?
#
loop_
_entity_poly.entity_id
_entity_poly.type
_entity_poly.pdbx_seq_one_letter_code
_entity_poly.pdbx_strand_id
1 'polypeptide(L)'
;MAAAAGLLAAGGADAATTRAVADAAGVQAPTIYRLFGDKQGLLEAVAEQTLADYVDSKARRLPEADPVTDLRAGCDAHVAFGLANPAISALINAPQGRASRAAQAGVSVLRERVRRVAQTGRLRVSEERAVDLLHAMGTGTVLALLQKPAGERDGLAETAREAVFAAILDEQSPAVPSGMAGMASALRAGLDDLAVLTPGERHLLSELLHRIANASDR
;
A
#
# COMPACT_ATOMS: atom_id res chain seq x y z
N MET A 1 6.83 -23.00 -3.14
CA MET A 1 6.55 -21.69 -2.55
C MET A 1 6.04 -21.82 -1.11
N ALA A 2 4.96 -22.56 -0.81
CA ALA A 2 4.39 -22.67 0.55
C ALA A 2 5.40 -23.14 1.61
N ALA A 3 6.25 -24.17 1.31
CA ALA A 3 7.30 -24.65 2.22
C ALA A 3 8.31 -23.54 2.58
N ALA A 4 8.72 -22.74 1.61
CA ALA A 4 9.66 -21.64 1.82
C ALA A 4 9.02 -20.50 2.63
N ALA A 5 7.75 -20.16 2.38
CA ALA A 5 7.01 -19.19 3.16
C ALA A 5 6.85 -19.63 4.62
N GLY A 6 6.56 -20.92 4.86
CA GLY A 6 6.46 -21.49 6.21
C GLY A 6 7.78 -21.41 6.98
N LEU A 7 8.91 -21.75 6.36
CA LEU A 7 10.24 -21.64 6.97
C LEU A 7 10.63 -20.18 7.26
N LEU A 8 10.30 -19.28 6.33
CA LEU A 8 10.55 -17.85 6.49
C LEU A 8 9.76 -17.26 7.66
N ALA A 9 8.50 -17.67 7.80
CA ALA A 9 7.63 -17.23 8.90
C ALA A 9 8.10 -17.79 10.27
N ALA A 10 8.59 -19.04 10.30
CA ALA A 10 8.99 -19.71 11.53
C ALA A 10 10.37 -19.27 12.05
N GLY A 11 11.32 -18.93 11.18
CA GLY A 11 12.70 -18.67 11.59
C GLY A 11 13.44 -17.62 10.74
N GLY A 12 12.69 -16.80 10.00
CA GLY A 12 13.28 -15.73 9.18
C GLY A 12 14.10 -16.23 7.99
N ALA A 13 14.86 -15.32 7.39
CA ALA A 13 15.68 -15.62 6.21
C ALA A 13 16.76 -16.69 6.45
N ASP A 14 17.20 -16.86 7.71
CA ASP A 14 18.23 -17.85 8.05
C ASP A 14 17.69 -19.27 8.07
N ALA A 15 16.45 -19.48 8.47
CA ALA A 15 15.78 -20.77 8.43
C ALA A 15 15.42 -21.22 6.99
N ALA A 16 15.15 -20.27 6.09
CA ALA A 16 14.77 -20.53 4.70
C ALA A 16 16.00 -20.75 3.80
N THR A 17 16.83 -21.75 4.13
CA THR A 17 17.94 -22.17 3.26
C THR A 17 17.41 -22.97 2.06
N THR A 18 18.13 -22.95 0.93
CA THR A 18 17.76 -23.72 -0.27
C THR A 18 17.61 -25.23 0.03
N ARG A 19 18.45 -25.76 0.94
CA ARG A 19 18.39 -27.16 1.38
C ARG A 19 17.14 -27.42 2.23
N ALA A 20 16.89 -26.61 3.26
CA ALA A 20 15.70 -26.76 4.11
C ALA A 20 14.40 -26.64 3.30
N VAL A 21 14.37 -25.72 2.33
CA VAL A 21 13.22 -25.56 1.42
C VAL A 21 13.07 -26.77 0.50
N ALA A 22 14.15 -27.32 -0.03
CA ALA A 22 14.12 -28.51 -0.87
C ALA A 22 13.57 -29.71 -0.08
N ASP A 23 14.11 -29.96 1.13
CA ASP A 23 13.66 -31.01 2.03
C ASP A 23 12.17 -30.88 2.39
N ALA A 24 11.74 -29.67 2.79
CA ALA A 24 10.34 -29.38 3.16
C ALA A 24 9.36 -29.45 1.96
N ALA A 25 9.85 -29.19 0.74
CA ALA A 25 9.06 -29.27 -0.49
C ALA A 25 9.10 -30.67 -1.14
N GLY A 26 9.89 -31.61 -0.63
CA GLY A 26 10.06 -32.97 -1.21
C GLY A 26 10.73 -32.93 -2.59
N VAL A 27 11.64 -31.99 -2.84
CA VAL A 27 12.36 -31.87 -4.11
C VAL A 27 13.87 -31.90 -3.90
N GLN A 28 14.63 -32.13 -4.98
CA GLN A 28 16.09 -32.08 -4.93
C GLN A 28 16.59 -30.61 -4.94
N ALA A 29 17.64 -30.31 -4.18
CA ALA A 29 18.23 -28.97 -4.11
C ALA A 29 18.59 -28.36 -5.48
N PRO A 30 19.10 -29.08 -6.50
CA PRO A 30 19.31 -28.57 -7.84
C PRO A 30 18.03 -27.97 -8.49
N THR A 31 16.86 -28.49 -8.14
CA THR A 31 15.58 -27.94 -8.64
C THR A 31 15.34 -26.54 -8.14
N ILE A 32 15.66 -26.24 -6.87
CA ILE A 32 15.55 -24.90 -6.30
C ILE A 32 16.50 -23.94 -7.02
N TYR A 33 17.76 -24.33 -7.23
CA TYR A 33 18.73 -23.50 -7.95
C TYR A 33 18.31 -23.22 -9.40
N ARG A 34 17.75 -24.21 -10.09
CA ARG A 34 17.26 -24.04 -11.47
C ARG A 34 16.08 -23.07 -11.56
N LEU A 35 15.18 -23.05 -10.56
CA LEU A 35 13.97 -22.22 -10.56
C LEU A 35 14.23 -20.80 -10.08
N PHE A 36 15.09 -20.62 -9.10
CA PHE A 36 15.24 -19.36 -8.38
C PHE A 36 16.65 -18.76 -8.46
N GLY A 37 17.62 -19.48 -9.04
CA GLY A 37 19.02 -19.08 -9.17
C GLY A 37 19.80 -19.33 -7.88
N ASP A 38 19.47 -18.63 -6.81
CA ASP A 38 20.15 -18.71 -5.53
C ASP A 38 19.16 -18.55 -4.34
N LYS A 39 19.72 -18.46 -3.12
CA LYS A 39 18.92 -18.21 -1.91
C LYS A 39 18.19 -16.86 -1.97
N GLN A 40 18.84 -15.83 -2.49
CA GLN A 40 18.27 -14.48 -2.56
C GLN A 40 17.08 -14.45 -3.53
N GLY A 41 17.22 -15.03 -4.73
CA GLY A 41 16.13 -15.14 -5.70
C GLY A 41 14.94 -15.96 -5.19
N LEU A 42 15.20 -17.02 -4.39
CA LEU A 42 14.14 -17.77 -3.71
C LEU A 42 13.39 -16.90 -2.70
N LEU A 43 14.10 -16.16 -1.84
CA LEU A 43 13.50 -15.29 -0.84
C LEU A 43 12.69 -14.13 -1.48
N GLU A 44 13.21 -13.52 -2.54
CA GLU A 44 12.50 -12.49 -3.31
C GLU A 44 11.21 -13.04 -3.93
N ALA A 45 11.25 -14.24 -4.51
CA ALA A 45 10.07 -14.88 -5.08
C ALA A 45 9.00 -15.20 -4.02
N VAL A 46 9.42 -15.62 -2.82
CA VAL A 46 8.50 -15.86 -1.68
C VAL A 46 7.90 -14.55 -1.21
N ALA A 47 8.71 -13.50 -1.07
CA ALA A 47 8.25 -12.19 -0.65
C ALA A 47 7.22 -11.62 -1.65
N GLU A 48 7.53 -11.70 -2.94
CA GLU A 48 6.63 -11.24 -4.02
C GLU A 48 5.29 -12.00 -3.99
N GLN A 49 5.31 -13.32 -3.86
CA GLN A 49 4.08 -14.13 -3.82
C GLN A 49 3.25 -13.84 -2.57
N THR A 50 3.89 -13.78 -1.39
CA THR A 50 3.17 -13.50 -0.13
C THR A 50 2.52 -12.11 -0.16
N LEU A 51 3.24 -11.13 -0.70
CA LEU A 51 2.69 -9.78 -0.87
C LEU A 51 1.57 -9.76 -1.93
N ALA A 52 1.69 -10.49 -3.03
CA ALA A 52 0.66 -10.60 -4.06
C ALA A 52 -0.63 -11.20 -3.47
N ASP A 53 -0.53 -12.29 -2.71
CA ASP A 53 -1.68 -12.93 -2.06
C ASP A 53 -2.39 -11.97 -1.09
N TYR A 54 -1.61 -11.17 -0.33
CA TYR A 54 -2.15 -10.13 0.54
C TYR A 54 -2.84 -9.02 -0.24
N VAL A 55 -2.22 -8.50 -1.30
CA VAL A 55 -2.79 -7.43 -2.14
C VAL A 55 -4.09 -7.91 -2.81
N ASP A 56 -4.11 -9.14 -3.29
CA ASP A 56 -5.30 -9.77 -3.87
C ASP A 56 -6.43 -9.91 -2.84
N SER A 57 -6.12 -10.32 -1.62
CA SER A 57 -7.11 -10.39 -0.54
C SER A 57 -7.70 -9.02 -0.21
N LYS A 58 -6.85 -8.00 -0.22
CA LYS A 58 -7.19 -6.60 0.03
C LYS A 58 -8.06 -6.00 -1.09
N ALA A 59 -7.79 -6.37 -2.34
CA ALA A 59 -8.57 -5.95 -3.50
C ALA A 59 -9.97 -6.60 -3.54
N ARG A 60 -10.07 -7.86 -3.05
CA ARG A 60 -11.34 -8.59 -2.97
C ARG A 60 -12.20 -8.24 -1.76
N ARG A 61 -11.66 -7.55 -0.76
CA ARG A 61 -12.43 -7.11 0.40
C ARG A 61 -13.52 -6.13 -0.04
N LEU A 62 -14.78 -6.42 0.33
CA LEU A 62 -15.87 -5.48 0.11
C LEU A 62 -15.54 -4.15 0.81
N PRO A 63 -15.65 -3.02 0.10
CA PRO A 63 -15.37 -1.72 0.68
C PRO A 63 -16.43 -1.38 1.74
N GLU A 64 -16.01 -0.63 2.76
CA GLU A 64 -16.93 -0.04 3.73
C GLU A 64 -17.82 1.01 3.07
N ALA A 65 -18.98 1.26 3.66
CA ALA A 65 -19.93 2.26 3.18
C ALA A 65 -19.34 3.67 3.20
N ASP A 66 -18.61 4.04 4.26
CA ASP A 66 -17.85 5.28 4.32
C ASP A 66 -16.44 5.08 3.78
N PRO A 67 -16.04 5.80 2.70
CA PRO A 67 -14.71 5.69 2.11
C PRO A 67 -13.55 6.03 3.05
N VAL A 68 -13.76 6.92 4.04
CA VAL A 68 -12.72 7.25 5.02
C VAL A 68 -12.53 6.10 6.00
N THR A 69 -13.60 5.50 6.46
CA THR A 69 -13.55 4.29 7.30
C THR A 69 -12.86 3.14 6.57
N ASP A 70 -13.15 2.95 5.27
CA ASP A 70 -12.50 1.95 4.43
C ASP A 70 -10.98 2.21 4.29
N LEU A 71 -10.60 3.48 4.11
CA LEU A 71 -9.19 3.87 4.01
C LEU A 71 -8.45 3.63 5.33
N ARG A 72 -9.05 3.97 6.49
CA ARG A 72 -8.50 3.66 7.82
C ARG A 72 -8.27 2.17 8.02
N ALA A 73 -9.27 1.35 7.77
CA ALA A 73 -9.16 -0.10 7.85
C ALA A 73 -8.08 -0.67 6.90
N GLY A 74 -7.91 -0.04 5.73
CA GLY A 74 -6.84 -0.37 4.80
C GLY A 74 -5.44 -0.09 5.34
N CYS A 75 -5.25 1.02 6.06
CA CYS A 75 -3.99 1.37 6.72
C CYS A 75 -3.69 0.40 7.87
N ASP A 76 -4.68 0.08 8.71
CA ASP A 76 -4.53 -0.87 9.81
C ASP A 76 -4.15 -2.26 9.32
N ALA A 77 -4.82 -2.75 8.27
CA ALA A 77 -4.49 -4.03 7.64
C ALA A 77 -3.07 -4.05 7.06
N HIS A 78 -2.57 -2.91 6.51
CA HIS A 78 -1.20 -2.81 6.02
C HIS A 78 -0.18 -2.95 7.15
N VAL A 79 -0.37 -2.25 8.25
CA VAL A 79 0.51 -2.34 9.42
C VAL A 79 0.45 -3.75 10.02
N ALA A 80 -0.74 -4.33 10.20
CA ALA A 80 -0.91 -5.67 10.72
C ALA A 80 -0.19 -6.72 9.85
N PHE A 81 -0.31 -6.64 8.52
CA PHE A 81 0.43 -7.51 7.59
C PHE A 81 1.93 -7.37 7.76
N GLY A 82 2.44 -6.13 7.82
CA GLY A 82 3.86 -5.86 7.97
C GLY A 82 4.44 -6.45 9.25
N LEU A 83 3.72 -6.32 10.37
CA LEU A 83 4.12 -6.86 11.67
C LEU A 83 4.01 -8.40 11.75
N ALA A 84 3.04 -8.99 11.06
CA ALA A 84 2.89 -10.44 10.97
C ALA A 84 3.95 -11.09 10.06
N ASN A 85 4.55 -10.31 9.14
CA ASN A 85 5.50 -10.80 8.14
C ASN A 85 6.81 -9.98 8.14
N PRO A 86 7.57 -9.95 9.26
CA PRO A 86 8.75 -9.08 9.40
C PRO A 86 9.84 -9.34 8.36
N ALA A 87 10.10 -10.61 8.04
CA ALA A 87 11.09 -10.98 7.03
C ALA A 87 10.67 -10.53 5.61
N ILE A 88 9.37 -10.63 5.28
CA ILE A 88 8.82 -10.14 4.02
C ILE A 88 8.94 -8.61 3.96
N SER A 89 8.58 -7.92 5.03
CA SER A 89 8.69 -6.46 5.14
C SER A 89 10.13 -5.98 4.95
N ALA A 90 11.11 -6.67 5.53
CA ALA A 90 12.53 -6.36 5.35
C ALA A 90 12.98 -6.55 3.90
N LEU A 91 12.57 -7.63 3.23
CA LEU A 91 12.93 -7.92 1.84
C LEU A 91 12.33 -6.89 0.86
N ILE A 92 11.04 -6.53 1.05
CA ILE A 92 10.34 -5.58 0.16
C ILE A 92 10.92 -4.16 0.28
N ASN A 93 11.34 -3.76 1.49
CA ASN A 93 11.86 -2.43 1.76
C ASN A 93 13.40 -2.33 1.66
N ALA A 94 14.08 -3.39 1.20
CA ALA A 94 15.52 -3.38 1.00
C ALA A 94 15.93 -2.38 -0.10
N PRO A 95 16.96 -1.54 0.11
CA PRO A 95 17.35 -0.49 -0.85
C PRO A 95 17.76 -1.00 -2.24
N GLN A 96 18.17 -2.26 -2.32
CA GLN A 96 18.63 -2.93 -3.55
C GLN A 96 17.57 -3.88 -4.13
N GLY A 97 16.35 -3.89 -3.57
CA GLY A 97 15.27 -4.74 -4.03
C GLY A 97 14.82 -4.36 -5.44
N ARG A 98 14.48 -5.37 -6.26
CA ARG A 98 13.79 -5.12 -7.54
C ARG A 98 12.45 -4.49 -7.25
N ALA A 99 11.99 -3.61 -8.14
CA ALA A 99 10.64 -3.05 -8.06
C ALA A 99 9.60 -4.18 -8.05
N SER A 100 9.03 -4.43 -6.87
CA SER A 100 8.03 -5.49 -6.66
C SER A 100 6.74 -5.13 -7.40
N ARG A 101 6.27 -6.04 -8.26
CA ARG A 101 4.97 -5.89 -8.94
C ARG A 101 3.82 -5.90 -7.92
N ALA A 102 3.92 -6.74 -6.90
CA ALA A 102 2.93 -6.81 -5.84
C ALA A 102 2.91 -5.51 -5.01
N ALA A 103 4.07 -4.89 -4.74
CA ALA A 103 4.12 -3.59 -4.08
C ALA A 103 3.44 -2.50 -4.94
N GLN A 104 3.70 -2.46 -6.24
CA GLN A 104 3.05 -1.54 -7.16
C GLN A 104 1.52 -1.76 -7.21
N ALA A 105 1.07 -3.01 -7.25
CA ALA A 105 -0.36 -3.35 -7.17
C ALA A 105 -0.97 -2.90 -5.83
N GLY A 106 -0.24 -3.04 -4.72
CA GLY A 106 -0.65 -2.55 -3.41
C GLY A 106 -0.85 -1.03 -3.37
N VAL A 107 0.04 -0.27 -4.00
CA VAL A 107 -0.11 1.18 -4.17
C VAL A 107 -1.31 1.51 -5.06
N SER A 108 -1.60 0.71 -6.09
CA SER A 108 -2.77 0.91 -6.94
C SER A 108 -4.09 0.70 -6.17
N VAL A 109 -4.15 -0.29 -5.27
CA VAL A 109 -5.29 -0.48 -4.36
C VAL A 109 -5.45 0.72 -3.40
N LEU A 110 -4.35 1.25 -2.87
CA LEU A 110 -4.37 2.46 -2.04
C LEU A 110 -4.90 3.67 -2.83
N ARG A 111 -4.42 3.86 -4.07
CA ARG A 111 -4.87 4.95 -4.95
C ARG A 111 -6.37 4.91 -5.21
N GLU A 112 -6.92 3.72 -5.46
CA GLU A 112 -8.36 3.56 -5.66
C GLU A 112 -9.17 3.94 -4.41
N ARG A 113 -8.71 3.58 -3.21
CA ARG A 113 -9.35 3.99 -1.96
C ARG A 113 -9.28 5.50 -1.73
N VAL A 114 -8.13 6.11 -2.00
CA VAL A 114 -7.97 7.58 -1.92
C VAL A 114 -8.89 8.27 -2.93
N ARG A 115 -9.01 7.76 -4.17
CA ARG A 115 -9.95 8.28 -5.17
C ARG A 115 -11.40 8.26 -4.67
N ARG A 116 -11.84 7.18 -4.02
CA ARG A 116 -13.18 7.11 -3.42
C ARG A 116 -13.39 8.18 -2.34
N VAL A 117 -12.36 8.50 -1.53
CA VAL A 117 -12.43 9.61 -0.59
C VAL A 117 -12.48 10.94 -1.33
N ALA A 118 -11.69 11.14 -2.38
CA ALA A 118 -11.71 12.34 -3.21
C ALA A 118 -13.09 12.61 -3.81
N GLN A 119 -13.78 11.57 -4.31
CA GLN A 119 -15.15 11.66 -4.85
C GLN A 119 -16.17 12.20 -3.84
N THR A 120 -15.95 12.01 -2.53
CA THR A 120 -16.79 12.61 -1.49
C THR A 120 -16.44 14.06 -1.18
N GLY A 121 -15.42 14.65 -1.83
CA GLY A 121 -14.96 16.00 -1.57
C GLY A 121 -14.23 16.20 -0.24
N ARG A 122 -13.89 15.11 0.47
CA ARG A 122 -13.28 15.15 1.80
C ARG A 122 -11.75 15.23 1.79
N LEU A 123 -11.09 15.20 0.62
CA LEU A 123 -9.65 15.47 0.53
C LEU A 123 -9.38 16.97 0.48
N ARG A 124 -8.43 17.43 1.29
CA ARG A 124 -7.90 18.80 1.28
C ARG A 124 -6.58 18.96 0.52
N VAL A 125 -6.03 17.85 0.02
CA VAL A 125 -4.81 17.78 -0.79
C VAL A 125 -5.09 17.04 -2.09
N SER A 126 -4.12 16.98 -3.02
CA SER A 126 -4.26 16.15 -4.22
C SER A 126 -4.27 14.66 -3.87
N GLU A 127 -4.87 13.84 -4.75
CA GLU A 127 -4.88 12.38 -4.58
C GLU A 127 -3.45 11.80 -4.50
N GLU A 128 -2.53 12.31 -5.34
CA GLU A 128 -1.14 11.88 -5.36
C GLU A 128 -0.46 12.17 -4.02
N ARG A 129 -0.65 13.39 -3.47
CA ARG A 129 -0.10 13.76 -2.17
C ARG A 129 -0.67 12.90 -1.05
N ALA A 130 -1.97 12.61 -1.09
CA ALA A 130 -2.59 11.73 -0.10
C ALA A 130 -2.02 10.30 -0.18
N VAL A 131 -1.85 9.75 -1.38
CA VAL A 131 -1.23 8.43 -1.60
C VAL A 131 0.19 8.40 -1.06
N ASP A 132 1.00 9.41 -1.38
CA ASP A 132 2.41 9.50 -0.95
C ASP A 132 2.52 9.55 0.58
N LEU A 133 1.71 10.40 1.23
CA LEU A 133 1.71 10.54 2.70
C LEU A 133 1.27 9.24 3.38
N LEU A 134 0.20 8.60 2.89
CA LEU A 134 -0.31 7.35 3.45
C LEU A 134 0.68 6.19 3.24
N HIS A 135 1.33 6.12 2.07
CA HIS A 135 2.33 5.10 1.78
C HIS A 135 3.58 5.28 2.65
N ALA A 136 4.10 6.50 2.75
CA ALA A 136 5.26 6.82 3.59
C ALA A 136 4.96 6.53 5.08
N MET A 137 3.79 6.95 5.58
CA MET A 137 3.34 6.67 6.94
C MET A 137 3.24 5.17 7.20
N GLY A 138 2.55 4.42 6.33
CA GLY A 138 2.36 2.98 6.51
C GLY A 138 3.68 2.22 6.53
N THR A 139 4.56 2.46 5.56
CA THR A 139 5.90 1.86 5.47
C THR A 139 6.76 2.24 6.67
N GLY A 140 6.85 3.53 7.00
CA GLY A 140 7.65 4.02 8.13
C GLY A 140 7.16 3.48 9.46
N THR A 141 5.84 3.39 9.66
CA THR A 141 5.24 2.83 10.88
C THR A 141 5.59 1.35 11.04
N VAL A 142 5.47 0.54 10.00
CA VAL A 142 5.88 -0.88 10.05
C VAL A 142 7.35 -1.01 10.43
N LEU A 143 8.24 -0.29 9.75
CA LEU A 143 9.68 -0.35 10.01
C LEU A 143 10.02 0.08 11.44
N ALA A 144 9.42 1.16 11.94
CA ALA A 144 9.61 1.65 13.30
C ALA A 144 9.11 0.65 14.36
N LEU A 145 7.95 0.04 14.13
CA LEU A 145 7.37 -0.93 15.06
C LEU A 145 8.14 -2.26 15.07
N LEU A 146 8.71 -2.68 13.95
CA LEU A 146 9.54 -3.89 13.89
C LEU A 146 10.85 -3.76 14.70
N GLN A 147 11.33 -2.53 14.93
CA GLN A 147 12.50 -2.27 15.77
C GLN A 147 12.18 -2.26 17.28
N LYS A 148 10.88 -2.30 17.67
CA LYS A 148 10.45 -2.30 19.05
C LYS A 148 10.05 -3.69 19.51
N PRO A 149 10.29 -4.05 20.81
CA PRO A 149 9.70 -5.23 21.42
C PRO A 149 8.17 -5.23 21.26
N ALA A 150 7.57 -6.40 21.13
CA ALA A 150 6.12 -6.52 20.92
C ALA A 150 5.27 -5.82 21.96
N GLY A 151 5.71 -5.82 23.23
CA GLY A 151 5.02 -5.15 24.36
C GLY A 151 5.18 -3.62 24.41
N GLU A 152 5.98 -3.02 23.52
CA GLU A 152 6.25 -1.57 23.48
C GLU A 152 5.73 -0.90 22.18
N ARG A 153 4.80 -1.57 21.50
CA ARG A 153 4.28 -1.13 20.18
C ARG A 153 3.00 -0.30 20.26
N ASP A 154 2.58 0.06 21.50
CA ASP A 154 1.28 0.69 21.72
C ASP A 154 1.15 2.07 21.10
N GLY A 155 0.00 2.31 20.46
CA GLY A 155 -0.50 3.62 20.03
C GLY A 155 0.22 4.28 18.83
N LEU A 156 1.44 3.85 18.47
CA LEU A 156 2.19 4.53 17.40
C LEU A 156 1.48 4.46 16.05
N ALA A 157 0.95 3.29 15.69
CA ALA A 157 0.27 3.11 14.40
C ALA A 157 -0.98 3.98 14.30
N GLU A 158 -1.77 4.02 15.37
CA GLU A 158 -2.97 4.85 15.45
C GLU A 158 -2.62 6.34 15.40
N THR A 159 -1.67 6.79 16.22
CA THR A 159 -1.24 8.19 16.26
C THR A 159 -0.68 8.65 14.91
N ALA A 160 0.17 7.86 14.26
CA ALA A 160 0.73 8.20 12.96
C ALA A 160 -0.35 8.27 11.88
N ARG A 161 -1.30 7.31 11.90
CA ARG A 161 -2.44 7.30 11.00
C ARG A 161 -3.29 8.57 11.17
N GLU A 162 -3.73 8.89 12.41
CA GLU A 162 -4.59 10.04 12.64
C GLU A 162 -3.88 11.36 12.33
N ALA A 163 -2.58 11.48 12.56
CA ALA A 163 -1.81 12.65 12.15
C ALA A 163 -1.84 12.87 10.62
N VAL A 164 -1.67 11.80 9.84
CA VAL A 164 -1.76 11.89 8.38
C VAL A 164 -3.20 12.16 7.93
N PHE A 165 -4.19 11.49 8.55
CA PHE A 165 -5.60 11.73 8.23
C PHE A 165 -6.00 13.18 8.50
N ALA A 166 -5.60 13.77 9.62
CA ALA A 166 -5.81 15.20 9.90
C ALA A 166 -5.14 16.13 8.88
N ALA A 167 -4.00 15.71 8.30
CA ALA A 167 -3.31 16.48 7.28
C ALA A 167 -3.98 16.42 5.91
N ILE A 168 -4.60 15.26 5.54
CA ILE A 168 -5.14 15.03 4.20
C ILE A 168 -6.66 15.19 4.10
N LEU A 169 -7.39 15.14 5.23
CA LEU A 169 -8.85 15.20 5.24
C LEU A 169 -9.37 16.53 5.79
N ASP A 170 -10.51 16.93 5.28
CA ASP A 170 -11.37 17.92 5.91
C ASP A 170 -12.50 17.23 6.67
N GLU A 171 -12.40 17.23 7.99
CA GLU A 171 -13.41 16.63 8.88
C GLU A 171 -14.66 17.50 9.04
N GLN A 172 -14.59 18.79 8.66
CA GLN A 172 -15.65 19.74 8.93
C GLN A 172 -16.66 19.92 7.78
N SER A 173 -16.45 19.26 6.65
CA SER A 173 -17.33 19.43 5.49
C SER A 173 -17.97 18.13 5.03
N PRO A 174 -19.25 17.87 5.35
CA PRO A 174 -19.97 16.72 4.82
C PRO A 174 -20.40 16.86 3.35
N ALA A 175 -20.19 17.99 2.68
CA ALA A 175 -20.73 18.16 1.33
C ALA A 175 -20.03 19.18 0.41
N VAL A 176 -19.05 19.95 0.88
CA VAL A 176 -18.36 20.93 0.02
C VAL A 176 -16.84 20.76 0.19
N PRO A 177 -16.09 20.45 -0.90
CA PRO A 177 -14.63 20.38 -0.85
C PRO A 177 -14.04 21.69 -0.35
N SER A 178 -13.15 21.67 0.64
CA SER A 178 -12.54 22.86 1.17
C SER A 178 -11.31 23.27 0.35
N GLY A 179 -11.31 24.54 -0.08
CA GLY A 179 -10.22 25.13 -0.87
C GLY A 179 -10.15 24.65 -2.32
N MET A 180 -9.34 25.33 -3.12
CA MET A 180 -9.19 25.05 -4.55
C MET A 180 -8.61 23.67 -4.83
N ALA A 181 -7.65 23.21 -4.01
CA ALA A 181 -7.02 21.90 -4.16
C ALA A 181 -8.02 20.75 -3.94
N GLY A 182 -8.84 20.83 -2.87
CA GLY A 182 -9.87 19.83 -2.59
C GLY A 182 -10.96 19.80 -3.67
N MET A 183 -11.43 20.97 -4.13
CA MET A 183 -12.41 21.06 -5.22
C MET A 183 -11.85 20.49 -6.54
N ALA A 184 -10.62 20.80 -6.88
CA ALA A 184 -9.97 20.27 -8.08
C ALA A 184 -9.80 18.74 -8.01
N SER A 185 -9.41 18.20 -6.84
CA SER A 185 -9.28 16.75 -6.62
C SER A 185 -10.64 16.05 -6.74
N ALA A 186 -11.68 16.58 -6.12
CA ALA A 186 -13.02 16.00 -6.18
C ALA A 186 -13.58 15.98 -7.62
N LEU A 187 -13.45 17.11 -8.34
CA LEU A 187 -13.90 17.20 -9.73
C LEU A 187 -13.11 16.23 -10.63
N ARG A 188 -11.79 16.14 -10.45
CA ARG A 188 -10.95 15.22 -11.22
C ARG A 188 -11.33 13.75 -10.97
N ALA A 189 -11.60 13.38 -9.73
CA ALA A 189 -12.00 12.01 -9.36
C ALA A 189 -13.34 11.58 -9.99
N GLY A 190 -14.23 12.54 -10.29
CA GLY A 190 -15.52 12.30 -10.94
C GLY A 190 -15.53 12.45 -12.46
N LEU A 191 -14.40 12.80 -13.12
CA LEU A 191 -14.38 13.08 -14.56
C LEU A 191 -14.81 11.90 -15.44
N ASP A 192 -14.53 10.67 -15.03
CA ASP A 192 -14.88 9.48 -15.80
C ASP A 192 -16.40 9.26 -15.90
N ASP A 193 -17.16 9.80 -14.94
CA ASP A 193 -18.62 9.71 -14.89
C ASP A 193 -19.31 10.77 -15.74
N LEU A 194 -18.55 11.76 -16.27
CA LEU A 194 -19.08 12.85 -17.10
C LEU A 194 -19.13 12.42 -18.58
N ALA A 195 -20.26 11.84 -18.98
CA ALA A 195 -20.49 11.41 -20.36
C ALA A 195 -20.53 12.56 -21.38
N VAL A 196 -20.70 13.81 -20.93
CA VAL A 196 -20.75 15.01 -21.78
C VAL A 196 -19.39 15.38 -22.39
N LEU A 197 -18.28 14.93 -21.79
CA LEU A 197 -16.92 15.23 -22.21
C LEU A 197 -16.42 14.23 -23.24
N THR A 198 -15.83 14.72 -24.31
CA THR A 198 -15.03 13.89 -25.23
C THR A 198 -13.76 13.37 -24.53
N PRO A 199 -13.12 12.30 -25.03
CA PRO A 199 -11.87 11.81 -24.44
C PRO A 199 -10.75 12.87 -24.37
N GLY A 200 -10.64 13.74 -25.39
CA GLY A 200 -9.65 14.83 -25.42
C GLY A 200 -9.92 15.90 -24.37
N GLU A 201 -11.17 16.34 -24.23
CA GLU A 201 -11.59 17.31 -23.22
C GLU A 201 -11.39 16.77 -21.82
N ARG A 202 -11.73 15.50 -21.58
CA ARG A 202 -11.52 14.83 -20.30
C ARG A 202 -10.03 14.79 -19.92
N HIS A 203 -9.17 14.45 -20.88
CA HIS A 203 -7.72 14.44 -20.65
C HIS A 203 -7.17 15.82 -20.31
N LEU A 204 -7.54 16.85 -21.09
CA LEU A 204 -7.13 18.23 -20.83
C LEU A 204 -7.62 18.73 -19.48
N LEU A 205 -8.90 18.51 -19.17
CA LEU A 205 -9.47 18.93 -17.89
C LEU A 205 -8.83 18.21 -16.70
N SER A 206 -8.53 16.92 -16.83
CA SER A 206 -7.80 16.15 -15.81
C SER A 206 -6.43 16.75 -15.54
N GLU A 207 -5.68 17.14 -16.59
CA GLU A 207 -4.37 17.79 -16.45
C GLU A 207 -4.47 19.15 -15.75
N LEU A 208 -5.43 19.98 -16.14
CA LEU A 208 -5.63 21.29 -15.53
C LEU A 208 -6.01 21.19 -14.04
N LEU A 209 -6.91 20.29 -13.71
CA LEU A 209 -7.33 20.04 -12.32
C LEU A 209 -6.19 19.47 -11.47
N HIS A 210 -5.36 18.59 -12.04
CA HIS A 210 -4.15 18.10 -11.38
C HIS A 210 -3.19 19.26 -11.03
N ARG A 211 -2.96 20.17 -11.97
CA ARG A 211 -2.12 21.35 -11.74
C ARG A 211 -2.68 22.28 -10.67
N ILE A 212 -4.01 22.50 -10.66
CA ILE A 212 -4.69 23.30 -9.63
C ILE A 212 -4.58 22.63 -8.26
N ALA A 213 -4.81 21.31 -8.17
CA ALA A 213 -4.72 20.57 -6.92
C ALA A 213 -3.32 20.63 -6.28
N ASN A 214 -2.26 20.73 -7.11
CA ASN A 214 -0.87 20.82 -6.64
C ASN A 214 -0.30 22.24 -6.58
N ALA A 215 -1.08 23.28 -6.97
CA ALA A 215 -0.59 24.66 -6.99
C ALA A 215 -0.38 25.28 -5.60
N SER A 216 -1.06 24.75 -4.58
CA SER A 216 -1.01 25.26 -3.20
C SER A 216 0.20 24.73 -2.40
N ASP A 217 1.01 23.84 -2.97
CA ASP A 217 2.18 23.21 -2.34
C ASP A 217 3.50 23.97 -2.59
N ARG A 218 3.44 25.24 -3.06
CA ARG A 218 4.62 26.10 -3.29
C ARG A 218 4.67 27.27 -2.35
#